data_dfb28a0676f31995677ca15edb5c81c7
#
_entry.id   dfb28a0676f31995677ca15edb5c81c7
#
_cell.length_a   1.000
_cell.length_b   1.000
_cell.length_c   1.000
_cell.angle_alpha   90.00
_cell.angle_beta   90.00
_cell.angle_gamma   90.00
#
_symmetry.space_group_name_H-M   'P 1'
#
loop_
_entity.id
_entity.type
_entity.pdbx_description
1 polymer ?
#
loop_
_entity_poly.entity_id
_entity_poly.type
_entity_poly.pdbx_seq_one_letter_code
_entity_poly.pdbx_strand_id
1 'polypeptide(L)'
;MQKWLLTIIIAILPVITACSKTDTEVSVPEEETGKKTEIKFLQLNLWVECTKVEHAPEYLIEQIATLQPDIATFCELYKGPQDDPVMPKLMQGLKDKGLIYYDARIDGRAVISKYPIKETERINKWMFKAILDVNGKRVAVYPAHSEYRYYTCYYPRGYNDGSVNWDKLPAPITDVNKILAVCEE
;
A
#
# COMPACT_ATOMS: atom_id res chain seq x y z
N MET A 1 10.55 75.83 -40.71
CA MET A 1 11.25 75.20 -39.58
C MET A 1 10.69 73.79 -39.44
N GLN A 2 11.37 72.82 -39.96
CA GLN A 2 10.88 71.41 -40.05
C GLN A 2 11.57 70.59 -39.00
N LYS A 3 10.79 70.11 -38.02
CA LYS A 3 11.30 69.26 -36.90
C LYS A 3 11.36 67.82 -37.38
N TRP A 4 12.53 67.27 -37.45
CA TRP A 4 12.75 65.84 -37.69
C TRP A 4 12.55 65.07 -36.37
N LEU A 5 11.55 64.18 -36.32
CA LEU A 5 11.38 63.19 -35.26
C LEU A 5 12.22 61.97 -35.67
N LEU A 6 13.24 61.72 -34.85
CA LEU A 6 14.04 60.50 -34.95
C LEU A 6 13.27 59.35 -34.18
N THR A 7 12.69 58.42 -34.93
CA THR A 7 12.09 57.23 -34.37
C THR A 7 13.18 56.17 -34.20
N ILE A 8 13.55 55.91 -32.95
CA ILE A 8 14.46 54.80 -32.60
C ILE A 8 13.66 53.53 -32.58
N ILE A 9 13.86 52.64 -33.53
CA ILE A 9 13.31 51.27 -33.52
C ILE A 9 14.29 50.40 -32.74
N ILE A 10 13.91 50.01 -31.52
CA ILE A 10 14.62 49.02 -30.73
C ILE A 10 14.15 47.65 -31.21
N ALA A 11 14.95 46.95 -31.97
CA ALA A 11 14.71 45.58 -32.35
C ALA A 11 15.11 44.67 -31.14
N ILE A 12 14.12 44.14 -30.42
CA ILE A 12 14.34 43.12 -29.44
C ILE A 12 14.43 41.78 -30.17
N LEU A 13 15.65 41.24 -30.28
CA LEU A 13 15.85 39.85 -30.71
C LEU A 13 15.49 38.92 -29.54
N PRO A 14 14.55 37.98 -29.68
CA PRO A 14 14.38 36.93 -28.71
C PRO A 14 15.56 35.95 -28.83
N VAL A 15 16.36 35.84 -27.78
CA VAL A 15 17.33 34.77 -27.64
C VAL A 15 16.53 33.51 -27.30
N ILE A 16 16.29 32.69 -28.29
CA ILE A 16 15.73 31.36 -28.09
C ILE A 16 16.89 30.47 -27.63
N THR A 17 17.01 30.30 -26.32
CA THR A 17 17.86 29.27 -25.76
C THR A 17 17.18 27.91 -26.01
N ALA A 18 17.57 27.25 -27.08
CA ALA A 18 17.18 25.90 -27.37
C ALA A 18 17.85 24.98 -26.34
N CYS A 19 17.11 24.67 -25.24
CA CYS A 19 17.43 23.53 -24.39
C CYS A 19 17.03 22.30 -25.19
N SER A 20 17.97 21.64 -25.85
CA SER A 20 17.71 20.32 -26.45
C SER A 20 17.60 19.32 -25.34
N LYS A 21 16.37 19.09 -24.83
CA LYS A 21 16.03 17.86 -24.17
C LYS A 21 16.05 16.77 -25.23
N THR A 22 17.00 15.88 -25.15
CA THR A 22 16.88 14.54 -25.75
C THR A 22 15.77 13.84 -25.00
N ASP A 23 14.53 14.08 -25.39
CA ASP A 23 13.41 13.24 -25.01
C ASP A 23 13.65 11.91 -25.74
N THR A 24 14.28 10.99 -25.04
CA THR A 24 14.15 9.58 -25.38
C THR A 24 12.68 9.27 -25.07
N GLU A 25 11.82 9.37 -26.07
CA GLU A 25 10.48 8.83 -26.01
C GLU A 25 10.65 7.34 -25.69
N VAL A 26 10.51 7.02 -24.41
CA VAL A 26 10.20 5.65 -24.01
C VAL A 26 8.80 5.43 -24.59
N SER A 27 8.73 4.73 -25.71
CA SER A 27 7.47 4.27 -26.27
C SER A 27 6.83 3.37 -25.21
N VAL A 28 5.93 3.95 -24.44
CA VAL A 28 5.01 3.18 -23.60
C VAL A 28 4.20 2.37 -24.60
N PRO A 29 4.19 1.03 -24.52
CA PRO A 29 3.39 0.22 -25.40
C PRO A 29 1.96 0.74 -25.36
N GLU A 30 1.35 0.96 -26.52
CA GLU A 30 -0.06 1.32 -26.65
C GLU A 30 -0.86 0.38 -25.75
N GLU A 31 -1.53 0.96 -24.76
CA GLU A 31 -2.39 0.22 -23.83
C GLU A 31 -3.43 -0.49 -24.68
N GLU A 32 -3.34 -1.83 -24.75
CA GLU A 32 -4.42 -2.63 -25.32
C GLU A 32 -5.73 -2.10 -24.73
N THR A 33 -6.68 -1.74 -25.57
CA THR A 33 -8.00 -1.24 -25.18
C THR A 33 -8.85 -2.35 -24.52
N GLY A 34 -8.23 -3.03 -23.56
CA GLY A 34 -8.85 -4.03 -22.72
C GLY A 34 -9.85 -3.36 -21.78
N LYS A 35 -11.01 -3.97 -21.64
CA LYS A 35 -12.05 -3.56 -20.71
C LYS A 35 -11.41 -3.29 -19.33
N LYS A 36 -11.46 -2.04 -18.86
CA LYS A 36 -10.97 -1.67 -17.52
C LYS A 36 -11.73 -2.46 -16.47
N THR A 37 -11.01 -3.10 -15.57
CA THR A 37 -11.58 -3.76 -14.40
C THR A 37 -11.33 -2.87 -13.20
N GLU A 38 -12.38 -2.37 -12.59
CA GLU A 38 -12.30 -1.68 -11.30
C GLU A 38 -12.27 -2.72 -10.19
N ILE A 39 -11.35 -2.55 -9.24
CA ILE A 39 -11.21 -3.42 -8.07
C ILE A 39 -11.38 -2.57 -6.82
N LYS A 40 -12.36 -2.90 -6.00
CA LYS A 40 -12.52 -2.33 -4.68
C LYS A 40 -11.57 -3.04 -3.71
N PHE A 41 -10.54 -2.34 -3.29
CA PHE A 41 -9.53 -2.86 -2.37
C PHE A 41 -9.70 -2.27 -0.98
N LEU A 42 -9.61 -3.10 0.06
CA LEU A 42 -9.61 -2.70 1.46
C LEU A 42 -8.33 -3.21 2.14
N GLN A 43 -7.73 -2.38 2.97
CA GLN A 43 -6.67 -2.80 3.90
C GLN A 43 -7.04 -2.40 5.32
N LEU A 44 -6.88 -3.30 6.28
CA LEU A 44 -7.24 -3.06 7.67
C LEU A 44 -6.26 -3.75 8.63
N ASN A 45 -5.79 -2.99 9.62
CA ASN A 45 -5.15 -3.54 10.80
C ASN A 45 -6.24 -3.94 11.81
N LEU A 46 -6.23 -5.19 12.29
CA LEU A 46 -7.26 -5.73 13.17
C LEU A 46 -6.98 -5.50 14.67
N TRP A 47 -5.96 -4.72 14.96
CA TRP A 47 -5.57 -4.33 16.32
C TRP A 47 -5.63 -5.50 17.31
N VAL A 48 -4.62 -6.36 17.20
CA VAL A 48 -4.50 -7.55 18.04
C VAL A 48 -5.74 -8.46 17.92
N GLU A 49 -6.06 -8.89 16.69
CA GLU A 49 -7.18 -9.79 16.38
C GLU A 49 -8.54 -9.31 16.84
N CYS A 50 -8.80 -8.02 16.69
CA CYS A 50 -10.04 -7.42 17.15
C CYS A 50 -10.28 -7.51 18.68
N THR A 51 -9.26 -7.88 19.49
CA THR A 51 -9.44 -8.07 20.93
C THR A 51 -9.52 -6.75 21.70
N LYS A 52 -9.21 -5.63 21.06
CA LYS A 52 -9.18 -4.30 21.69
C LYS A 52 -10.52 -3.57 21.63
N VAL A 53 -11.48 -4.10 20.91
CA VAL A 53 -12.81 -3.51 20.76
C VAL A 53 -13.84 -4.61 21.01
N GLU A 54 -14.80 -4.32 21.87
CA GLU A 54 -15.90 -5.24 22.15
C GLU A 54 -16.75 -5.47 20.89
N HIS A 55 -17.13 -6.71 20.63
CA HIS A 55 -17.90 -7.12 19.42
C HIS A 55 -17.21 -6.80 18.08
N ALA A 56 -15.90 -6.55 18.07
CA ALA A 56 -15.21 -6.19 16.84
C ALA A 56 -15.27 -7.25 15.74
N PRO A 57 -15.22 -8.57 16.00
CA PRO A 57 -15.40 -9.56 14.94
C PRO A 57 -16.78 -9.46 14.24
N GLU A 58 -17.84 -9.21 15.00
CA GLU A 58 -19.19 -9.03 14.48
C GLU A 58 -19.28 -7.73 13.64
N TYR A 59 -18.71 -6.64 14.14
CA TYR A 59 -18.62 -5.37 13.37
C TYR A 59 -17.79 -5.53 12.11
N LEU A 60 -16.72 -6.29 12.13
CA LEU A 60 -15.90 -6.57 10.96
C LEU A 60 -16.70 -7.29 9.88
N ILE A 61 -17.49 -8.29 10.25
CA ILE A 61 -18.38 -9.01 9.33
C ILE A 61 -19.38 -8.04 8.69
N GLU A 62 -20.03 -7.19 9.48
CA GLU A 62 -20.99 -6.20 8.98
C GLU A 62 -20.33 -5.18 8.04
N GLN A 63 -19.13 -4.69 8.39
CA GLN A 63 -18.40 -3.74 7.56
C GLN A 63 -17.98 -4.36 6.22
N ILE A 64 -17.43 -5.57 6.23
CA ILE A 64 -17.06 -6.26 4.99
C ILE A 64 -18.31 -6.57 4.15
N ALA A 65 -19.40 -7.00 4.80
CA ALA A 65 -20.65 -7.27 4.10
C ALA A 65 -21.29 -6.01 3.49
N THR A 66 -21.13 -4.86 4.13
CA THR A 66 -21.61 -3.57 3.63
C THR A 66 -20.73 -3.03 2.51
N LEU A 67 -19.42 -3.03 2.73
CA LEU A 67 -18.46 -2.50 1.76
C LEU A 67 -18.29 -3.40 0.54
N GLN A 68 -18.41 -4.71 0.73
CA GLN A 68 -18.21 -5.75 -0.29
C GLN A 68 -16.93 -5.52 -1.13
N PRO A 69 -15.74 -5.40 -0.51
CA PRO A 69 -14.53 -5.25 -1.26
C PRO A 69 -14.31 -6.46 -2.17
N ASP A 70 -13.67 -6.26 -3.31
CA ASP A 70 -13.29 -7.37 -4.17
C ASP A 70 -12.08 -8.11 -3.62
N ILE A 71 -11.20 -7.36 -2.97
CA ILE A 71 -10.01 -7.86 -2.26
C ILE A 71 -9.89 -7.11 -0.95
N ALA A 72 -9.65 -7.82 0.15
CA ALA A 72 -9.27 -7.18 1.42
C ALA A 72 -8.03 -7.85 2.02
N THR A 73 -7.15 -7.04 2.62
CA THR A 73 -5.97 -7.51 3.35
C THR A 73 -6.05 -7.11 4.81
N PHE A 74 -5.60 -8.01 5.66
CA PHE A 74 -5.60 -7.81 7.11
C PHE A 74 -4.22 -8.05 7.69
N CYS A 75 -3.91 -7.37 8.77
CA CYS A 75 -2.75 -7.63 9.60
C CYS A 75 -3.11 -7.64 11.09
N GLU A 76 -2.14 -8.01 11.93
CA GLU A 76 -2.31 -8.26 13.35
C GLU A 76 -3.22 -9.45 13.67
N LEU A 77 -3.10 -10.51 12.88
CA LEU A 77 -3.64 -11.83 13.16
C LEU A 77 -2.58 -12.69 13.85
N TYR A 78 -2.93 -13.43 14.89
CA TYR A 78 -1.98 -14.29 15.58
C TYR A 78 -1.62 -15.57 14.82
N LYS A 79 -0.59 -16.28 15.32
CA LYS A 79 0.21 -17.27 14.61
C LYS A 79 -0.48 -18.60 14.36
N GLY A 80 -1.61 -18.75 13.93
CA GLY A 80 -2.11 -20.08 13.56
C GLY A 80 -3.62 -20.21 13.64
N PRO A 81 -4.19 -21.24 13.02
CA PRO A 81 -5.63 -21.43 12.98
C PRO A 81 -6.28 -21.60 14.36
N GLN A 82 -5.51 -22.08 15.34
CA GLN A 82 -6.01 -22.29 16.70
C GLN A 82 -5.99 -21.00 17.53
N ASP A 83 -5.06 -20.10 17.19
CA ASP A 83 -4.84 -18.83 17.89
C ASP A 83 -5.53 -17.66 17.20
N ASP A 84 -6.27 -17.92 16.13
CA ASP A 84 -6.95 -16.90 15.33
C ASP A 84 -8.44 -17.22 15.17
N PRO A 85 -9.25 -16.83 16.11
CA PRO A 85 -10.69 -17.01 16.02
C PRO A 85 -11.37 -16.04 15.03
N VAL A 86 -10.70 -14.96 14.63
CA VAL A 86 -11.30 -13.89 13.81
C VAL A 86 -11.55 -14.34 12.39
N MET A 87 -10.57 -14.94 11.72
CA MET A 87 -10.72 -15.31 10.31
C MET A 87 -11.78 -16.38 10.08
N PRO A 88 -11.83 -17.50 10.83
CA PRO A 88 -12.92 -18.45 10.70
C PRO A 88 -14.30 -17.83 10.93
N LYS A 89 -14.44 -16.96 11.94
CA LYS A 89 -15.69 -16.24 12.21
C LYS A 89 -16.06 -15.31 11.04
N LEU A 90 -15.10 -14.54 10.54
CA LEU A 90 -15.29 -13.65 9.40
C LEU A 90 -15.78 -14.43 8.17
N MET A 91 -15.06 -15.48 7.79
CA MET A 91 -15.39 -16.26 6.59
C MET A 91 -16.76 -16.94 6.74
N GLN A 92 -17.09 -17.49 7.91
CA GLN A 92 -18.40 -18.06 8.15
C GLN A 92 -19.50 -16.99 8.15
N GLY A 93 -19.30 -15.87 8.83
CA GLY A 93 -20.28 -14.79 8.88
C GLY A 93 -20.56 -14.16 7.51
N LEU A 94 -19.54 -14.04 6.66
CA LEU A 94 -19.73 -13.59 5.28
C LEU A 94 -20.51 -14.62 4.45
N LYS A 95 -20.19 -15.90 4.60
CA LYS A 95 -20.93 -16.99 3.93
C LYS A 95 -22.39 -17.04 4.36
N ASP A 96 -22.70 -16.83 5.63
CA ASP A 96 -24.08 -16.79 6.15
C ASP A 96 -24.88 -15.62 5.58
N LYS A 97 -24.18 -14.56 5.15
CA LYS A 97 -24.76 -13.42 4.40
C LYS A 97 -24.77 -13.61 2.88
N GLY A 98 -24.44 -14.81 2.39
CA GLY A 98 -24.42 -15.12 0.95
C GLY A 98 -23.20 -14.56 0.21
N LEU A 99 -22.18 -14.10 0.92
CA LEU A 99 -20.96 -13.55 0.35
C LEU A 99 -19.85 -14.61 0.37
N ILE A 100 -19.37 -14.98 -0.81
CA ILE A 100 -18.34 -16.01 -0.95
C ILE A 100 -17.00 -15.33 -1.25
N TYR A 101 -16.01 -15.62 -0.42
CA TYR A 101 -14.64 -15.19 -0.57
C TYR A 101 -13.71 -16.40 -0.50
N TYR A 102 -12.59 -16.31 -1.24
CA TYR A 102 -11.41 -17.13 -1.01
C TYR A 102 -10.56 -16.46 0.04
N ASP A 103 -9.83 -17.20 0.84
CA ASP A 103 -8.92 -16.66 1.82
C ASP A 103 -7.55 -17.35 1.79
N ALA A 104 -6.53 -16.61 2.22
CA ALA A 104 -5.21 -17.15 2.51
C ALA A 104 -4.57 -16.36 3.65
N ARG A 105 -3.74 -17.06 4.45
CA ARG A 105 -3.13 -16.49 5.63
C ARG A 105 -1.71 -17.02 5.85
N ILE A 106 -0.80 -16.11 6.16
CA ILE A 106 0.58 -16.42 6.53
C ILE A 106 1.05 -15.44 7.62
N ASP A 107 1.58 -15.95 8.71
CA ASP A 107 2.27 -15.20 9.77
C ASP A 107 1.52 -13.95 10.29
N GLY A 108 0.28 -14.09 10.64
CA GLY A 108 -0.52 -13.00 11.22
C GLY A 108 -0.99 -11.97 10.20
N ARG A 109 -1.00 -12.30 8.92
CA ARG A 109 -1.58 -11.52 7.84
C ARG A 109 -2.50 -12.40 7.02
N ALA A 110 -3.53 -11.79 6.44
CA ALA A 110 -4.48 -12.50 5.60
C ALA A 110 -4.87 -11.67 4.39
N VAL A 111 -5.37 -12.35 3.39
CA VAL A 111 -6.10 -11.79 2.26
C VAL A 111 -7.41 -12.54 2.10
N ILE A 112 -8.50 -11.83 1.85
CA ILE A 112 -9.73 -12.39 1.32
C ILE A 112 -10.01 -11.79 -0.05
N SER A 113 -10.60 -12.57 -0.94
CA SER A 113 -10.82 -12.17 -2.32
C SER A 113 -12.06 -12.83 -2.90
N LYS A 114 -12.83 -12.08 -3.70
CA LYS A 114 -13.87 -12.66 -4.56
C LYS A 114 -13.27 -13.47 -5.73
N TYR A 115 -12.00 -13.24 -6.02
CA TYR A 115 -11.27 -13.93 -7.06
C TYR A 115 -10.46 -15.10 -6.49
N PRO A 116 -10.31 -16.21 -7.24
CA PRO A 116 -9.54 -17.36 -6.79
C PRO A 116 -8.08 -16.99 -6.45
N ILE A 117 -7.60 -17.44 -5.29
CA ILE A 117 -6.20 -17.36 -4.90
C ILE A 117 -5.50 -18.60 -5.46
N LYS A 118 -4.53 -18.41 -6.35
CA LYS A 118 -3.83 -19.48 -7.04
C LYS A 118 -2.56 -19.92 -6.33
N GLU A 119 -1.83 -18.96 -5.78
CA GLU A 119 -0.52 -19.18 -5.17
C GLU A 119 -0.34 -18.27 -3.97
N THR A 120 0.39 -18.75 -2.98
CA THR A 120 0.86 -17.94 -1.86
C THR A 120 2.32 -18.23 -1.60
N GLU A 121 3.08 -17.19 -1.24
CA GLU A 121 4.51 -17.30 -0.96
C GLU A 121 4.88 -16.35 0.19
N ARG A 122 5.55 -16.88 1.20
CA ARG A 122 6.14 -16.05 2.24
C ARG A 122 7.34 -15.30 1.68
N ILE A 123 7.30 -13.97 1.67
CA ILE A 123 8.43 -13.14 1.22
C ILE A 123 9.42 -12.95 2.37
N ASN A 124 8.92 -12.53 3.52
CA ASN A 124 9.70 -12.36 4.74
C ASN A 124 8.80 -12.43 5.97
N LYS A 125 9.33 -12.10 7.14
CA LYS A 125 8.58 -12.10 8.40
C LYS A 125 7.44 -11.05 8.46
N TRP A 126 7.41 -10.09 7.53
CA TRP A 126 6.49 -8.96 7.56
C TRP A 126 5.44 -8.98 6.46
N MET A 127 5.66 -9.80 5.41
CA MET A 127 4.73 -9.85 4.29
C MET A 127 4.73 -11.21 3.60
N PHE A 128 3.63 -11.50 2.93
CA PHE A 128 3.55 -12.60 1.97
C PHE A 128 2.95 -12.10 0.65
N LYS A 129 3.14 -12.87 -0.40
CA LYS A 129 2.56 -12.64 -1.71
C LYS A 129 1.40 -13.61 -1.91
N ALA A 130 0.28 -13.11 -2.40
CA ALA A 130 -0.82 -13.92 -2.92
C ALA A 130 -1.03 -13.59 -4.40
N ILE A 131 -1.12 -14.60 -5.25
CA ILE A 131 -1.45 -14.44 -6.67
C ILE A 131 -2.93 -14.77 -6.87
N LEU A 132 -3.68 -13.81 -7.33
CA LEU A 132 -5.09 -13.93 -7.62
C LEU A 132 -5.33 -14.04 -9.12
N ASP A 133 -6.36 -14.80 -9.49
CA ASP A 133 -6.85 -14.86 -10.88
C ASP A 133 -8.02 -13.87 -11.04
N VAL A 134 -7.71 -12.68 -11.49
CA VAL A 134 -8.72 -11.63 -11.72
C VAL A 134 -9.14 -11.65 -13.18
N ASN A 135 -10.21 -12.36 -13.49
CA ASN A 135 -10.75 -12.48 -14.85
C ASN A 135 -9.69 -12.96 -15.87
N GLY A 136 -8.89 -13.97 -15.51
CA GLY A 136 -7.83 -14.50 -16.35
C GLY A 136 -6.49 -13.76 -16.27
N LYS A 137 -6.43 -12.65 -15.53
CA LYS A 137 -5.18 -11.90 -15.29
C LYS A 137 -4.61 -12.25 -13.92
N ARG A 138 -3.31 -12.46 -13.87
CA ARG A 138 -2.58 -12.70 -12.61
C ARG A 138 -2.33 -11.36 -11.91
N VAL A 139 -2.88 -11.20 -10.72
CA VAL A 139 -2.70 -10.01 -9.87
C VAL A 139 -1.99 -10.43 -8.60
N ALA A 140 -0.86 -9.79 -8.31
CA ALA A 140 -0.11 -10.00 -7.07
C ALA A 140 -0.61 -9.02 -5.99
N VAL A 141 -0.94 -9.57 -4.83
CA VAL A 141 -1.31 -8.81 -3.63
C VAL A 141 -0.32 -9.14 -2.54
N TYR A 142 0.14 -8.13 -1.81
CA TYR A 142 1.13 -8.27 -0.75
C TYR A 142 0.54 -7.82 0.60
N PRO A 143 -0.15 -8.70 1.32
CA PRO A 143 -0.54 -8.41 2.70
C PRO A 143 0.72 -8.22 3.55
N ALA A 144 0.85 -7.04 4.15
CA ALA A 144 2.03 -6.66 4.91
C ALA A 144 1.67 -6.02 6.24
N HIS A 145 2.57 -6.18 7.20
CA HIS A 145 2.56 -5.45 8.48
C HIS A 145 4.00 -5.09 8.82
N SER A 146 4.35 -3.84 8.62
CA SER A 146 5.71 -3.35 8.90
C SER A 146 6.05 -3.44 10.38
N GLU A 147 7.34 -3.57 10.68
CA GLU A 147 7.85 -3.55 12.06
C GLU A 147 7.44 -2.23 12.76
N TYR A 148 6.81 -2.34 13.89
CA TYR A 148 6.29 -1.18 14.63
C TYR A 148 7.33 -0.58 15.59
N ARG A 149 8.34 -1.37 16.01
CA ARG A 149 9.37 -0.94 16.96
C ARG A 149 10.40 -0.03 16.33
N TYR A 150 10.58 -0.15 15.00
CA TYR A 150 11.60 0.56 14.25
C TYR A 150 10.99 1.22 13.01
N TYR A 151 10.02 2.10 13.21
CA TYR A 151 9.43 2.82 12.09
C TYR A 151 10.50 3.65 11.38
N THR A 152 10.76 3.32 10.14
CA THR A 152 11.75 4.00 9.28
C THR A 152 11.56 5.51 9.24
N CYS A 153 10.33 5.99 9.31
CA CYS A 153 10.00 7.41 9.33
C CYS A 153 10.41 8.12 10.63
N TYR A 154 10.77 7.38 11.67
CA TYR A 154 11.22 7.98 12.92
C TYR A 154 12.68 8.40 12.89
N TYR A 155 13.53 7.68 12.15
CA TYR A 155 14.96 7.96 12.11
C TYR A 155 15.32 9.38 11.62
N PRO A 156 14.74 9.88 10.50
CA PRO A 156 14.99 11.27 10.08
C PRO A 156 14.48 12.31 11.07
N ARG A 157 13.56 11.91 11.96
CA ARG A 157 12.99 12.79 13.01
C ARG A 157 13.74 12.70 14.33
N GLY A 158 14.78 11.89 14.41
CA GLY A 158 15.62 11.75 15.57
C GLY A 158 15.21 10.65 16.56
N TYR A 159 14.34 9.74 16.19
CA TYR A 159 14.01 8.56 16.99
C TYR A 159 14.83 7.36 16.51
N ASN A 160 15.43 6.60 17.41
CA ASN A 160 16.35 5.50 17.07
C ASN A 160 15.89 4.11 17.52
N ASP A 161 14.79 4.04 18.23
CA ASP A 161 14.16 2.78 18.61
C ASP A 161 12.62 2.95 18.64
N GLY A 162 11.93 1.85 18.76
CA GLY A 162 10.47 1.86 18.80
C GLY A 162 9.88 2.39 20.12
N SER A 163 10.69 2.66 21.11
CA SER A 163 10.29 3.35 22.34
C SER A 163 10.40 4.86 22.12
N VAL A 164 9.34 5.45 21.57
CA VAL A 164 9.30 6.89 21.36
C VAL A 164 9.21 7.60 22.71
N ASN A 165 10.35 8.02 23.22
CA ASN A 165 10.34 9.01 24.29
C ASN A 165 10.22 10.40 23.65
N TRP A 166 9.00 10.88 23.58
CA TRP A 166 8.67 12.16 22.96
C TRP A 166 9.37 13.37 23.63
N ASP A 167 9.84 13.21 24.86
CA ASP A 167 10.52 14.27 25.61
C ASP A 167 12.02 14.32 25.32
N LYS A 168 12.57 13.29 24.67
CA LYS A 168 14.00 13.20 24.35
C LYS A 168 14.18 12.73 22.91
N LEU A 169 14.40 13.68 22.03
CA LEU A 169 14.73 13.39 20.63
C LEU A 169 16.22 13.09 20.53
N PRO A 170 16.62 11.85 20.20
CA PRO A 170 18.02 11.56 19.84
C PRO A 170 18.39 12.30 18.55
N ALA A 171 19.66 12.34 18.23
CA ALA A 171 20.11 12.92 16.96
C ALA A 171 19.49 12.19 15.78
N PRO A 172 19.06 12.91 14.73
CA PRO A 172 18.50 12.29 13.53
C PRO A 172 19.47 11.29 12.90
N ILE A 173 18.97 10.12 12.48
CA ILE A 173 19.72 9.18 11.64
C ILE A 173 19.38 9.50 10.19
N THR A 174 20.31 10.12 9.51
CA THR A 174 20.18 10.50 8.09
C THR A 174 20.90 9.54 7.14
N ASP A 175 21.64 8.60 7.69
CA ASP A 175 22.31 7.57 6.91
C ASP A 175 21.30 6.55 6.40
N VAL A 176 21.07 6.57 5.10
CA VAL A 176 20.10 5.70 4.42
C VAL A 176 20.45 4.22 4.62
N ASN A 177 21.74 3.86 4.63
CA ASN A 177 22.14 2.47 4.81
C ASN A 177 21.79 1.94 6.20
N LYS A 178 21.91 2.79 7.23
CA LYS A 178 21.49 2.43 8.59
C LYS A 178 19.97 2.27 8.69
N ILE A 179 19.22 3.10 7.99
CA ILE A 179 17.75 3.01 7.92
C ILE A 179 17.34 1.72 7.22
N LEU A 180 17.96 1.38 6.10
CA LEU A 180 17.68 0.17 5.33
C LEU A 180 18.04 -1.10 6.11
N ALA A 181 19.16 -1.13 6.82
CA ALA A 181 19.56 -2.28 7.63
C ALA A 181 18.52 -2.69 8.67
N VAL A 182 17.81 -1.71 9.27
CA VAL A 182 16.70 -2.00 10.20
C VAL A 182 15.47 -2.57 9.50
N CYS A 183 15.27 -2.26 8.24
CA CYS A 183 14.14 -2.81 7.47
C CYS A 183 14.37 -4.27 7.05
N GLU A 184 15.62 -4.74 7.06
CA GLU A 184 16.01 -6.10 6.65
C GLU A 184 15.98 -7.11 7.82
N GLU A 185 16.00 -6.67 9.08
CA GLU A 185 15.87 -7.51 10.27
C GLU A 185 14.41 -7.91 10.55
#